data_4a9d081174cafbe2de0eada81ff70108
#
_entry.id   4a9d081174cafbe2de0eada81ff70108
#
_cell.length_a   1.000
_cell.length_b   1.000
_cell.length_c   1.000
_cell.angle_alpha   90.00
_cell.angle_beta   90.00
_cell.angle_gamma   90.00
#
_symmetry.space_group_name_H-M   'P 1'
#
loop_
_entity.id
_entity.type
_entity.pdbx_description
1 polymer ?
#
loop_
_entity_poly.entity_id
_entity_poly.type
_entity_poly.pdbx_seq_one_letter_code
_entity_poly.pdbx_strand_id
1 'polypeptide(L)'
;LGIPPIRKSGRPTTDRAAREKLEVYPIAQQIVKHINTLTELGDKISVLKTAIDTDGRIRTSYNIAGTSTGRFSSSLSEFGTGGNLQNVEESLRSIFIADPGYKFAKCDAKSGESFAVGAIEWNLFHDGKFLEACESGDPHTAVARVMWPSLPWTGNLKLDKTIAESPYYRHYTYRFMCKKLGHGSNYGGKPATLAEQAKVEIDLVRQFQPKYFAAFPSHLLWQAWVDETLRKQGFLISLMGRKRWFFGRRNDPKTLREAIAYDPQSTLRDIVSTAMMRIWRKNYVIIAMDDHDAITFMYREADEDQIIPMLMKDLIVDVPLAHNRVLRIPYDCEVGWNKGHFDANKNPNGLKSYNGHDERKRQKTAGVLDRIIHRPNR
;
A
#
# COMPACT_ATOMS: atom_id res chain seq x y z
N LEU A 1 -27.20 -6.32 29.85
CA LEU A 1 -27.12 -4.98 29.23
C LEU A 1 -28.17 -4.79 28.10
N GLY A 2 -28.94 -5.83 27.71
CA GLY A 2 -29.96 -5.75 26.66
C GLY A 2 -29.41 -5.51 25.23
N ILE A 3 -28.09 -5.54 25.04
CA ILE A 3 -27.47 -5.35 23.73
C ILE A 3 -27.49 -6.68 22.96
N PRO A 4 -28.05 -6.73 21.75
CA PRO A 4 -28.08 -7.98 20.97
C PRO A 4 -26.66 -8.41 20.59
N PRO A 5 -26.37 -9.73 20.65
CA PRO A 5 -25.05 -10.24 20.29
C PRO A 5 -24.78 -10.06 18.79
N ILE A 6 -23.61 -9.51 18.44
CA ILE A 6 -23.15 -9.46 17.07
C ILE A 6 -22.66 -10.86 16.69
N ARG A 7 -23.10 -11.33 15.53
CA ARG A 7 -22.81 -12.70 15.06
C ARG A 7 -22.01 -12.69 13.77
N LYS A 8 -21.05 -13.63 13.66
CA LYS A 8 -20.29 -13.92 12.45
C LYS A 8 -20.43 -15.42 12.17
N SER A 9 -20.88 -15.75 10.98
CA SER A 9 -21.18 -17.16 10.60
C SER A 9 -22.08 -17.87 11.60
N GLY A 10 -23.11 -17.17 12.11
CA GLY A 10 -24.10 -17.70 13.07
C GLY A 10 -23.65 -17.73 14.54
N ARG A 11 -22.37 -17.50 14.84
CA ARG A 11 -21.82 -17.52 16.21
C ARG A 11 -21.61 -16.10 16.76
N PRO A 12 -21.85 -15.85 18.05
CA PRO A 12 -21.47 -14.59 18.68
C PRO A 12 -19.96 -14.32 18.48
N THR A 13 -19.60 -13.07 18.21
CA THR A 13 -18.21 -12.67 18.01
C THR A 13 -17.93 -11.35 18.72
N THR A 14 -16.69 -11.17 19.17
CA THR A 14 -16.12 -9.94 19.70
C THR A 14 -14.89 -9.52 18.90
N ASP A 15 -14.83 -9.91 17.63
CA ASP A 15 -13.75 -9.44 16.74
C ASP A 15 -13.81 -7.90 16.59
N ARG A 16 -12.76 -7.32 16.00
CA ARG A 16 -12.63 -5.86 15.89
C ARG A 16 -13.88 -5.21 15.27
N ALA A 17 -14.39 -5.78 14.18
CA ALA A 17 -15.57 -5.25 13.50
C ALA A 17 -16.84 -5.34 14.35
N ALA A 18 -16.96 -6.38 15.19
CA ALA A 18 -18.05 -6.49 16.16
C ALA A 18 -17.92 -5.44 17.28
N ARG A 19 -16.71 -5.21 17.78
CA ARG A 19 -16.45 -4.22 18.81
C ARG A 19 -16.77 -2.80 18.31
N GLU A 20 -16.36 -2.44 17.10
CA GLU A 20 -16.70 -1.16 16.47
C GLU A 20 -18.21 -0.92 16.39
N LYS A 21 -19.01 -1.96 16.11
CA LYS A 21 -20.48 -1.88 16.13
C LYS A 21 -21.06 -1.73 17.52
N LEU A 22 -20.41 -2.27 18.55
CA LEU A 22 -20.84 -2.13 19.93
C LEU A 22 -20.56 -0.74 20.48
N GLU A 23 -19.64 0.03 19.93
CA GLU A 23 -19.34 1.42 20.34
C GLU A 23 -20.51 2.38 20.14
N VAL A 24 -21.52 2.03 19.34
CA VAL A 24 -22.78 2.80 19.22
C VAL A 24 -23.55 2.85 20.53
N TYR A 25 -23.37 1.85 21.40
CA TYR A 25 -24.05 1.77 22.69
C TYR A 25 -23.19 2.42 23.79
N PRO A 26 -23.60 3.54 24.42
CA PRO A 26 -22.79 4.26 25.42
C PRO A 26 -22.27 3.37 26.55
N ILE A 27 -23.10 2.44 27.03
CA ILE A 27 -22.74 1.50 28.09
C ILE A 27 -21.65 0.49 27.66
N ALA A 28 -21.55 0.20 26.36
CA ALA A 28 -20.53 -0.72 25.83
C ALA A 28 -19.21 -0.01 25.50
N GLN A 29 -19.22 1.31 25.31
CA GLN A 29 -18.03 2.06 24.87
C GLN A 29 -16.82 1.87 25.79
N GLN A 30 -17.02 1.97 27.11
CA GLN A 30 -15.92 1.80 28.07
C GLN A 30 -15.36 0.38 28.04
N ILE A 31 -16.24 -0.62 27.97
CA ILE A 31 -15.86 -2.04 27.90
C ILE A 31 -15.08 -2.30 26.61
N VAL A 32 -15.60 -1.83 25.48
CA VAL A 32 -14.95 -1.98 24.17
C VAL A 32 -13.58 -1.30 24.15
N LYS A 33 -13.48 -0.09 24.71
CA LYS A 33 -12.21 0.63 24.84
C LYS A 33 -11.18 -0.19 25.62
N HIS A 34 -11.55 -0.74 26.77
CA HIS A 34 -10.63 -1.58 27.55
C HIS A 34 -10.24 -2.87 26.81
N ILE A 35 -11.18 -3.53 26.14
CA ILE A 35 -10.88 -4.74 25.35
C ILE A 35 -9.93 -4.39 24.20
N ASN A 36 -10.13 -3.27 23.51
CA ASN A 36 -9.23 -2.83 22.44
C ASN A 36 -7.83 -2.56 22.99
N THR A 37 -7.70 -1.83 24.09
CA THR A 37 -6.39 -1.59 24.76
C THR A 37 -5.70 -2.89 25.17
N LEU A 38 -6.42 -3.83 25.78
CA LEU A 38 -5.87 -5.12 26.18
C LEU A 38 -5.42 -5.96 24.95
N THR A 39 -6.18 -5.91 23.86
CA THR A 39 -5.81 -6.60 22.60
C THR A 39 -4.52 -6.00 22.03
N GLU A 40 -4.44 -4.67 21.92
CA GLU A 40 -3.24 -3.97 21.44
C GLU A 40 -2.01 -4.25 22.30
N LEU A 41 -2.17 -4.25 23.64
CA LEU A 41 -1.08 -4.61 24.54
C LEU A 41 -0.66 -6.08 24.39
N GLY A 42 -1.62 -6.99 24.21
CA GLY A 42 -1.37 -8.41 23.94
C GLY A 42 -0.55 -8.62 22.68
N ASP A 43 -0.92 -7.93 21.60
CA ASP A 43 -0.20 -7.98 20.32
C ASP A 43 1.24 -7.44 20.47
N LYS A 44 1.43 -6.31 21.18
CA LYS A 44 2.75 -5.75 21.50
C LYS A 44 3.61 -6.71 22.32
N ILE A 45 3.05 -7.27 23.37
CA ILE A 45 3.74 -8.25 24.22
C ILE A 45 4.13 -9.49 23.39
N SER A 46 3.27 -9.95 22.49
CA SER A 46 3.57 -11.08 21.61
C SER A 46 4.80 -10.82 20.73
N VAL A 47 4.89 -9.62 20.15
CA VAL A 47 6.08 -9.22 19.36
C VAL A 47 7.34 -9.18 20.22
N LEU A 48 7.26 -8.58 21.43
CA LEU A 48 8.41 -8.48 22.34
C LEU A 48 8.86 -9.83 22.93
N LYS A 49 7.96 -10.80 23.03
CA LYS A 49 8.25 -12.17 23.47
C LYS A 49 8.67 -13.10 22.33
N THR A 50 8.68 -12.63 21.09
CA THR A 50 9.06 -13.44 19.95
C THR A 50 10.49 -13.95 20.13
N ALA A 51 10.67 -15.27 19.98
CA ALA A 51 12.00 -15.88 20.05
C ALA A 51 12.89 -15.36 18.92
N ILE A 52 14.10 -14.96 19.26
CA ILE A 52 15.12 -14.51 18.31
C ILE A 52 16.14 -15.63 18.08
N ASP A 53 16.83 -15.59 16.96
CA ASP A 53 17.87 -16.55 16.62
C ASP A 53 19.11 -16.34 17.47
N THR A 54 20.01 -17.33 17.50
CA THR A 54 21.24 -17.30 18.31
C THR A 54 22.20 -16.17 17.94
N ASP A 55 22.08 -15.63 16.73
CA ASP A 55 22.84 -14.46 16.25
C ASP A 55 22.18 -13.11 16.61
N GLY A 56 21.15 -13.11 17.44
CA GLY A 56 20.42 -11.91 17.87
C GLY A 56 19.44 -11.35 16.83
N ARG A 57 19.19 -12.06 15.74
CA ARG A 57 18.28 -11.63 14.67
C ARG A 57 16.88 -12.18 14.86
N ILE A 58 15.90 -11.39 14.44
CA ILE A 58 14.54 -11.86 14.24
C ILE A 58 14.33 -12.16 12.76
N ARG A 59 13.83 -13.36 12.45
CA ARG A 59 13.58 -13.80 11.08
C ARG A 59 12.13 -14.17 10.87
N THR A 60 11.73 -14.25 9.61
CA THR A 60 10.41 -14.71 9.19
C THR A 60 10.54 -15.58 7.95
N SER A 61 9.64 -16.52 7.79
CA SER A 61 9.48 -17.25 6.53
C SER A 61 8.37 -16.58 5.70
N TYR A 62 8.65 -16.35 4.43
CA TYR A 62 7.67 -15.84 3.48
C TYR A 62 7.09 -16.96 2.62
N ASN A 63 5.78 -17.14 2.69
CA ASN A 63 5.07 -17.99 1.75
C ASN A 63 4.68 -17.16 0.52
N ILE A 64 5.34 -17.42 -0.60
CA ILE A 64 5.14 -16.72 -1.87
C ILE A 64 3.79 -17.03 -2.54
N ALA A 65 3.12 -18.10 -2.12
CA ALA A 65 1.79 -18.52 -2.58
C ALA A 65 0.72 -18.39 -1.49
N GLY A 66 0.99 -17.61 -0.44
CA GLY A 66 0.15 -17.51 0.75
C GLY A 66 -1.17 -16.77 0.55
N THR A 67 -1.31 -16.00 -0.52
CA THR A 67 -2.52 -15.23 -0.81
C THR A 67 -2.97 -15.39 -2.26
N SER A 68 -4.26 -15.19 -2.48
CA SER A 68 -4.87 -15.31 -3.82
C SER A 68 -4.46 -14.19 -4.78
N THR A 69 -3.91 -13.08 -4.28
CA THR A 69 -3.41 -11.95 -5.08
C THR A 69 -1.92 -12.04 -5.36
N GLY A 70 -1.23 -13.08 -4.85
CA GLY A 70 0.22 -13.23 -4.98
C GLY A 70 1.03 -12.44 -3.94
N ARG A 71 0.38 -11.71 -3.02
CA ARG A 71 1.08 -11.11 -1.87
C ARG A 71 1.68 -12.21 -1.00
N PHE A 72 2.89 -12.00 -0.53
CA PHE A 72 3.52 -12.95 0.39
C PHE A 72 2.82 -12.89 1.74
N SER A 73 2.79 -14.02 2.43
CA SER A 73 2.39 -14.07 3.84
C SER A 73 3.60 -14.43 4.70
N SER A 74 3.70 -13.82 5.85
CA SER A 74 4.81 -13.95 6.79
C SER A 74 4.39 -14.81 7.97
N SER A 75 5.27 -15.70 8.42
CA SER A 75 5.06 -16.65 9.53
C SER A 75 6.34 -16.89 10.33
N LEU A 76 6.31 -17.80 11.29
CA LEU A 76 7.49 -18.29 11.98
C LEU A 76 8.57 -18.71 10.97
N SER A 77 9.85 -18.50 11.33
CA SER A 77 10.98 -19.00 10.56
C SER A 77 11.03 -20.55 10.56
N GLU A 78 11.83 -21.12 9.68
CA GLU A 78 12.07 -22.57 9.65
C GLU A 78 12.65 -23.10 10.96
N PHE A 79 13.30 -22.24 11.75
CA PHE A 79 13.87 -22.59 13.05
C PHE A 79 12.88 -22.49 14.21
N GLY A 80 11.61 -22.15 13.95
CA GLY A 80 10.58 -21.96 14.97
C GLY A 80 10.73 -20.65 15.77
N THR A 81 11.59 -19.75 15.31
CA THR A 81 11.81 -18.40 15.86
C THR A 81 11.09 -17.34 15.02
N GLY A 82 11.11 -16.10 15.47
CA GLY A 82 10.52 -14.99 14.71
C GLY A 82 8.99 -15.03 14.68
N GLY A 83 8.40 -14.48 13.60
CA GLY A 83 6.94 -14.38 13.49
C GLY A 83 6.48 -13.63 12.26
N ASN A 84 5.22 -13.21 12.25
CA ASN A 84 4.69 -12.36 11.19
C ASN A 84 5.22 -10.93 11.31
N LEU A 85 6.26 -10.60 10.56
CA LEU A 85 6.90 -9.29 10.58
C LEU A 85 6.18 -8.24 9.69
N GLN A 86 5.25 -8.65 8.83
CA GLN A 86 4.47 -7.73 7.98
C GLN A 86 3.44 -6.94 8.78
N ASN A 87 2.98 -7.46 9.93
CA ASN A 87 1.92 -6.88 10.74
C ASN A 87 2.42 -6.25 12.06
N VAL A 88 3.71 -5.93 12.15
CA VAL A 88 4.26 -5.27 13.34
C VAL A 88 3.68 -3.87 13.46
N GLU A 89 3.09 -3.58 14.63
CA GLU A 89 2.52 -2.27 14.95
C GLU A 89 3.59 -1.17 14.84
N GLU A 90 3.17 -0.01 14.36
CA GLU A 90 4.07 1.10 14.05
C GLU A 90 4.93 1.53 15.25
N SER A 91 4.36 1.56 16.45
CA SER A 91 5.07 1.95 17.68
C SER A 91 6.23 1.02 18.07
N LEU A 92 6.21 -0.23 17.56
CA LEU A 92 7.27 -1.23 17.82
C LEU A 92 8.30 -1.33 16.69
N ARG A 93 8.09 -0.70 15.56
CA ARG A 93 9.00 -0.84 14.42
C ARG A 93 10.40 -0.33 14.70
N SER A 94 10.58 0.59 15.65
CA SER A 94 11.88 1.12 16.04
C SER A 94 12.81 0.10 16.72
N ILE A 95 12.29 -1.05 17.20
CA ILE A 95 13.11 -2.12 17.75
C ILE A 95 13.90 -2.91 16.69
N PHE A 96 13.46 -2.83 15.42
CA PHE A 96 14.17 -3.44 14.29
C PHE A 96 15.25 -2.49 13.81
N ILE A 97 16.50 -2.80 14.13
CA ILE A 97 17.67 -1.98 13.83
C ILE A 97 18.49 -2.61 12.71
N ALA A 98 19.12 -1.79 11.89
CA ALA A 98 20.07 -2.25 10.88
C ALA A 98 21.37 -2.71 11.56
N ASP A 99 22.15 -3.53 10.85
CA ASP A 99 23.46 -3.97 11.31
C ASP A 99 24.42 -2.78 11.53
N PRO A 100 25.43 -2.91 12.39
CA PRO A 100 26.46 -1.90 12.54
C PRO A 100 27.09 -1.53 11.18
N GLY A 101 27.11 -0.25 10.86
CA GLY A 101 27.59 0.28 9.56
C GLY A 101 26.60 0.15 8.39
N TYR A 102 25.37 -0.27 8.67
CA TYR A 102 24.28 -0.35 7.68
C TYR A 102 23.12 0.56 8.04
N LYS A 103 22.29 0.83 7.04
CA LYS A 103 20.98 1.49 7.17
C LYS A 103 19.90 0.70 6.44
N PHE A 104 18.65 0.99 6.78
CA PHE A 104 17.50 0.56 6.02
C PHE A 104 17.13 1.60 4.96
N ALA A 105 16.71 1.10 3.79
CA ALA A 105 15.93 1.83 2.79
C ALA A 105 14.57 1.15 2.65
N LYS A 106 13.51 1.79 3.05
CA LYS A 106 12.14 1.35 2.80
C LYS A 106 11.61 2.04 1.57
N CYS A 107 11.32 1.26 0.54
CA CYS A 107 10.82 1.76 -0.75
C CYS A 107 9.37 1.30 -0.94
N ASP A 108 8.43 2.24 -1.01
CA ASP A 108 6.99 2.03 -1.09
C ASP A 108 6.48 2.43 -2.48
N ALA A 109 5.70 1.55 -3.12
CA ALA A 109 5.08 1.83 -4.42
C ALA A 109 3.99 2.90 -4.27
N LYS A 110 4.29 4.12 -4.71
CA LYS A 110 3.43 5.30 -4.53
C LYS A 110 2.09 5.14 -5.22
N SER A 111 1.01 5.00 -4.44
CA SER A 111 -0.35 4.82 -4.98
C SER A 111 -0.47 3.70 -6.01
N GLY A 112 0.34 2.63 -5.87
CA GLY A 112 0.52 1.60 -6.89
C GLY A 112 -0.78 0.93 -7.34
N GLU A 113 -1.72 0.66 -6.43
CA GLU A 113 -3.03 0.11 -6.80
C GLU A 113 -3.83 1.08 -7.69
N SER A 114 -3.73 2.40 -7.48
CA SER A 114 -4.40 3.40 -8.35
C SER A 114 -3.81 3.41 -9.75
N PHE A 115 -2.48 3.33 -9.86
CA PHE A 115 -1.80 3.19 -11.15
C PHE A 115 -2.23 1.92 -11.88
N ALA A 116 -2.36 0.80 -11.17
CA ALA A 116 -2.83 -0.46 -11.74
C ALA A 116 -4.27 -0.35 -12.26
N VAL A 117 -5.20 0.28 -11.49
CA VAL A 117 -6.57 0.54 -11.95
C VAL A 117 -6.57 1.37 -13.22
N GLY A 118 -5.86 2.49 -13.26
CA GLY A 118 -5.79 3.34 -14.46
C GLY A 118 -5.19 2.62 -15.68
N ALA A 119 -4.21 1.75 -15.47
CA ALA A 119 -3.61 0.94 -16.54
C ALA A 119 -4.57 -0.12 -17.09
N ILE A 120 -5.37 -0.75 -16.21
CA ILE A 120 -6.41 -1.70 -16.61
C ILE A 120 -7.47 -1.00 -17.45
N GLU A 121 -7.93 0.18 -17.01
CA GLU A 121 -8.93 0.99 -17.75
C GLU A 121 -8.40 1.44 -19.10
N TRP A 122 -7.13 1.87 -19.18
CA TRP A 122 -6.48 2.18 -20.43
C TRP A 122 -6.49 0.97 -21.39
N ASN A 123 -6.12 -0.20 -20.91
CA ASN A 123 -6.06 -1.40 -21.75
C ASN A 123 -7.44 -1.87 -22.22
N LEU A 124 -8.49 -1.72 -21.40
CA LEU A 124 -9.84 -2.18 -21.73
C LEU A 124 -10.65 -1.17 -22.55
N PHE A 125 -10.50 0.13 -22.25
CA PHE A 125 -11.41 1.16 -22.76
C PHE A 125 -10.69 2.33 -23.45
N HIS A 126 -9.36 2.34 -23.46
CA HIS A 126 -8.53 3.44 -23.97
C HIS A 126 -8.80 4.78 -23.26
N ASP A 127 -9.34 4.75 -22.04
CA ASP A 127 -9.53 5.92 -21.19
C ASP A 127 -8.32 6.13 -20.29
N GLY A 128 -7.54 7.18 -20.58
CA GLY A 128 -6.33 7.53 -19.86
C GLY A 128 -6.53 8.45 -18.66
N LYS A 129 -7.74 9.00 -18.44
CA LYS A 129 -7.98 10.05 -17.46
C LYS A 129 -7.49 9.73 -16.06
N PHE A 130 -7.80 8.54 -15.57
CA PHE A 130 -7.38 8.14 -14.21
C PHE A 130 -5.89 7.82 -14.15
N LEU A 131 -5.33 7.17 -15.16
CA LEU A 131 -3.89 6.91 -15.24
C LEU A 131 -3.09 8.22 -15.31
N GLU A 132 -3.52 9.19 -16.12
CA GLU A 132 -2.91 10.53 -16.21
C GLU A 132 -2.98 11.29 -14.87
N ALA A 133 -4.10 11.17 -14.16
CA ALA A 133 -4.21 11.71 -12.80
C ALA A 133 -3.17 11.06 -11.85
N CYS A 134 -2.93 9.76 -11.96
CA CYS A 134 -1.89 9.08 -11.19
C CYS A 134 -0.48 9.56 -11.58
N GLU A 135 -0.20 9.70 -12.86
CA GLU A 135 1.10 10.13 -13.42
C GLU A 135 1.44 11.60 -13.10
N SER A 136 0.45 12.41 -12.72
CA SER A 136 0.64 13.82 -12.37
C SER A 136 1.46 14.08 -11.10
N GLY A 137 1.84 13.01 -10.37
CA GLY A 137 2.69 13.05 -9.17
C GLY A 137 1.94 12.99 -7.83
N ASP A 138 0.74 13.53 -7.71
CA ASP A 138 -0.17 13.31 -6.56
C ASP A 138 -1.59 12.96 -7.06
N PRO A 139 -1.90 11.66 -7.19
CA PRO A 139 -3.19 11.20 -7.71
C PRO A 139 -4.39 11.81 -7.01
N HIS A 140 -4.32 11.97 -5.70
CA HIS A 140 -5.45 12.46 -4.92
C HIS A 140 -5.72 13.95 -5.15
N THR A 141 -4.68 14.75 -5.35
CA THR A 141 -4.80 16.16 -5.76
C THR A 141 -5.33 16.26 -7.19
N ALA A 142 -4.84 15.42 -8.11
CA ALA A 142 -5.33 15.41 -9.48
C ALA A 142 -6.80 15.02 -9.58
N VAL A 143 -7.23 14.01 -8.83
CA VAL A 143 -8.65 13.64 -8.70
C VAL A 143 -9.48 14.80 -8.14
N ALA A 144 -8.97 15.51 -7.12
CA ALA A 144 -9.64 16.69 -6.56
C ALA A 144 -9.81 17.81 -7.60
N ARG A 145 -8.81 18.04 -8.47
CA ARG A 145 -8.90 19.03 -9.56
C ARG A 145 -10.02 18.69 -10.54
N VAL A 146 -10.15 17.43 -10.91
CA VAL A 146 -11.21 16.99 -11.82
C VAL A 146 -12.59 17.10 -11.17
N MET A 147 -12.71 16.76 -9.87
CA MET A 147 -13.99 16.78 -9.16
C MET A 147 -14.47 18.18 -8.76
N TRP A 148 -13.56 19.10 -8.49
CA TRP A 148 -13.86 20.47 -8.07
C TRP A 148 -13.10 21.49 -8.92
N PRO A 149 -13.42 21.62 -10.21
CA PRO A 149 -12.70 22.50 -11.14
C PRO A 149 -12.82 23.99 -10.76
N SER A 150 -13.81 24.35 -9.95
CA SER A 150 -14.02 25.74 -9.49
C SER A 150 -13.03 26.22 -8.41
N LEU A 151 -12.22 25.33 -7.83
CA LEU A 151 -11.18 25.74 -6.91
C LEU A 151 -10.04 26.46 -7.65
N PRO A 152 -9.26 27.33 -6.97
CA PRO A 152 -8.24 28.17 -7.60
C PRO A 152 -6.97 27.38 -7.95
N TRP A 153 -7.08 26.37 -8.76
CA TRP A 153 -5.97 25.53 -9.19
C TRP A 153 -4.94 26.33 -9.99
N THR A 154 -3.66 26.11 -9.70
CA THR A 154 -2.55 26.87 -10.29
C THR A 154 -1.79 26.10 -11.37
N GLY A 155 -1.95 24.77 -11.42
CA GLY A 155 -1.10 23.87 -12.22
C GLY A 155 0.25 23.55 -11.58
N ASN A 156 0.61 24.21 -10.48
CA ASN A 156 1.80 23.88 -9.71
C ASN A 156 1.46 22.81 -8.65
N LEU A 157 2.14 21.65 -8.72
CA LEU A 157 1.84 20.51 -7.88
C LEU A 157 1.86 20.82 -6.36
N LYS A 158 2.81 21.62 -5.90
CA LYS A 158 2.93 21.95 -4.46
C LYS A 158 1.78 22.87 -4.01
N LEU A 159 1.48 23.90 -4.80
CA LEU A 159 0.39 24.83 -4.50
C LEU A 159 -0.97 24.13 -4.63
N ASP A 160 -1.16 23.33 -5.66
CA ASP A 160 -2.40 22.56 -5.87
C ASP A 160 -2.62 21.55 -4.73
N LYS A 161 -1.55 20.94 -4.21
CA LYS A 161 -1.65 20.08 -3.03
C LYS A 161 -2.12 20.86 -1.80
N THR A 162 -1.62 22.07 -1.58
CA THR A 162 -2.08 22.94 -0.48
C THR A 162 -3.58 23.29 -0.65
N ILE A 163 -4.01 23.58 -1.87
CA ILE A 163 -5.42 23.82 -2.19
C ILE A 163 -6.27 22.56 -1.88
N ALA A 164 -5.81 21.38 -2.31
CA ALA A 164 -6.48 20.13 -2.05
C ALA A 164 -6.51 19.74 -0.56
N GLU A 165 -5.57 20.23 0.23
CA GLU A 165 -5.51 20.06 1.68
C GLU A 165 -6.34 21.11 2.45
N SER A 166 -7.01 22.05 1.76
CA SER A 166 -7.98 22.93 2.41
C SER A 166 -9.22 22.16 2.88
N PRO A 167 -9.95 22.66 3.90
CA PRO A 167 -11.14 22.01 4.44
C PRO A 167 -12.24 21.89 3.38
N TYR A 168 -12.81 20.69 3.25
CA TYR A 168 -14.01 20.41 2.44
C TYR A 168 -15.25 20.28 3.32
N TYR A 169 -15.16 19.44 4.35
CA TYR A 169 -16.24 19.18 5.28
C TYR A 169 -15.69 18.94 6.68
N ARG A 170 -16.08 19.76 7.65
CA ARG A 170 -15.52 19.76 9.03
C ARG A 170 -13.97 19.84 8.97
N HIS A 171 -13.28 18.82 9.49
CA HIS A 171 -11.81 18.69 9.44
C HIS A 171 -11.28 17.88 8.26
N TYR A 172 -12.18 17.37 7.39
CA TYR A 172 -11.77 16.59 6.22
C TYR A 172 -11.47 17.50 5.05
N THR A 173 -10.35 17.25 4.38
CA THR A 173 -9.88 18.01 3.22
C THR A 173 -10.38 17.38 1.92
N TYR A 174 -10.38 18.14 0.82
CA TYR A 174 -10.67 17.61 -0.53
C TYR A 174 -9.79 16.40 -0.85
N ARG A 175 -8.49 16.51 -0.58
CA ARG A 175 -7.51 15.43 -0.82
C ARG A 175 -7.80 14.18 0.01
N PHE A 176 -8.17 14.35 1.30
CA PHE A 176 -8.55 13.24 2.16
C PHE A 176 -9.77 12.51 1.60
N MET A 177 -10.79 13.23 1.15
CA MET A 177 -12.00 12.65 0.55
C MET A 177 -11.65 11.83 -0.69
N CYS A 178 -10.82 12.37 -1.60
CA CYS A 178 -10.34 11.64 -2.78
C CYS A 178 -9.56 10.39 -2.40
N LYS A 179 -8.68 10.45 -1.40
CA LYS A 179 -7.90 9.30 -0.94
C LYS A 179 -8.77 8.20 -0.36
N LYS A 180 -9.67 8.54 0.56
CA LYS A 180 -10.45 7.53 1.31
C LYS A 180 -11.64 7.02 0.52
N LEU A 181 -12.45 7.93 -0.01
CA LEU A 181 -13.67 7.54 -0.71
C LEU A 181 -13.41 7.11 -2.16
N GLY A 182 -12.45 7.74 -2.84
CA GLY A 182 -12.07 7.36 -4.20
C GLY A 182 -11.54 5.92 -4.24
N HIS A 183 -10.56 5.60 -3.38
CA HIS A 183 -10.03 4.23 -3.30
C HIS A 183 -11.11 3.19 -3.02
N GLY A 184 -11.96 3.43 -2.02
CA GLY A 184 -13.05 2.50 -1.71
C GLY A 184 -14.11 2.40 -2.83
N SER A 185 -14.35 3.49 -3.55
CA SER A 185 -15.28 3.50 -4.70
C SER A 185 -14.76 2.67 -5.88
N ASN A 186 -13.43 2.69 -6.13
CA ASN A 186 -12.80 1.86 -7.17
C ASN A 186 -13.13 0.38 -6.96
N TYR A 187 -13.17 -0.07 -5.71
CA TYR A 187 -13.46 -1.47 -5.35
C TYR A 187 -14.95 -1.77 -5.10
N GLY A 188 -15.85 -0.94 -5.61
CA GLY A 188 -17.29 -1.17 -5.51
C GLY A 188 -17.83 -1.02 -4.09
N GLY A 189 -17.16 -0.23 -3.25
CA GLY A 189 -17.61 0.07 -1.88
C GLY A 189 -18.96 0.79 -1.88
N LYS A 190 -19.92 0.29 -1.11
CA LYS A 190 -21.24 0.92 -0.96
C LYS A 190 -21.16 2.14 -0.05
N PRO A 191 -22.03 3.16 -0.23
CA PRO A 191 -21.99 4.38 0.56
C PRO A 191 -21.96 4.16 2.08
N ALA A 192 -22.76 3.24 2.61
CA ALA A 192 -22.79 2.94 4.04
C ALA A 192 -21.45 2.37 4.55
N THR A 193 -20.85 1.45 3.81
CA THR A 193 -19.55 0.86 4.17
C THR A 193 -18.43 1.90 4.12
N LEU A 194 -18.42 2.74 3.08
CA LEU A 194 -17.40 3.77 2.95
C LEU A 194 -17.54 4.86 4.01
N ALA A 195 -18.77 5.22 4.36
CA ALA A 195 -19.05 6.18 5.43
C ALA A 195 -18.53 5.67 6.78
N GLU A 196 -18.80 4.40 7.11
CA GLU A 196 -18.30 3.73 8.31
C GLU A 196 -16.76 3.71 8.35
N GLN A 197 -16.12 3.26 7.27
CA GLN A 197 -14.65 3.16 7.18
C GLN A 197 -13.94 4.52 7.22
N ALA A 198 -14.51 5.53 6.56
CA ALA A 198 -13.96 6.89 6.55
C ALA A 198 -14.35 7.70 7.79
N LYS A 199 -15.28 7.20 8.62
CA LYS A 199 -15.89 7.89 9.78
C LYS A 199 -16.55 9.22 9.40
N VAL A 200 -17.24 9.22 8.26
CA VAL A 200 -17.99 10.37 7.73
C VAL A 200 -19.48 10.06 7.64
N GLU A 201 -20.30 11.07 7.45
CA GLU A 201 -21.73 10.90 7.24
C GLU A 201 -22.02 10.24 5.89
N ILE A 202 -23.02 9.35 5.86
CA ILE A 202 -23.38 8.59 4.64
C ILE A 202 -23.80 9.51 3.48
N ASP A 203 -24.46 10.63 3.79
CA ASP A 203 -24.93 11.57 2.77
C ASP A 203 -23.75 12.27 2.06
N LEU A 204 -22.65 12.46 2.74
CA LEU A 204 -21.42 12.96 2.13
C LEU A 204 -20.88 11.98 1.09
N VAL A 205 -20.90 10.68 1.39
CA VAL A 205 -20.48 9.64 0.43
C VAL A 205 -21.46 9.54 -0.74
N ARG A 206 -22.77 9.64 -0.47
CA ARG A 206 -23.81 9.66 -1.52
C ARG A 206 -23.66 10.84 -2.47
N GLN A 207 -23.14 11.97 -2.02
CA GLN A 207 -22.83 13.13 -2.87
C GLN A 207 -21.50 12.96 -3.60
N PHE A 208 -20.51 12.35 -2.96
CA PHE A 208 -19.16 12.16 -3.52
C PHE A 208 -19.14 11.14 -4.66
N GLN A 209 -19.68 9.94 -4.47
CA GLN A 209 -19.57 8.84 -5.43
C GLN A 209 -20.11 9.16 -6.81
N PRO A 210 -21.31 9.78 -6.98
CA PRO A 210 -21.81 10.14 -8.31
C PRO A 210 -20.89 11.12 -9.05
N LYS A 211 -20.33 12.12 -8.35
CA LYS A 211 -19.36 13.05 -8.93
C LYS A 211 -18.07 12.34 -9.32
N TYR A 212 -17.59 11.43 -8.48
CA TYR A 212 -16.39 10.66 -8.73
C TYR A 212 -16.53 9.78 -9.98
N PHE A 213 -17.63 9.05 -10.12
CA PHE A 213 -17.88 8.22 -11.29
C PHE A 213 -18.23 9.04 -12.55
N ALA A 214 -18.80 10.23 -12.41
CA ALA A 214 -18.96 11.14 -13.53
C ALA A 214 -17.61 11.67 -14.05
N ALA A 215 -16.65 11.91 -13.15
CA ALA A 215 -15.29 12.31 -13.49
C ALA A 215 -14.48 11.16 -14.14
N PHE A 216 -14.67 9.94 -13.65
CA PHE A 216 -13.95 8.74 -14.07
C PHE A 216 -14.95 7.61 -14.41
N PRO A 217 -15.66 7.70 -15.54
CA PRO A 217 -16.73 6.75 -15.89
C PRO A 217 -16.20 5.32 -16.13
N SER A 218 -14.95 5.18 -16.54
CA SER A 218 -14.32 3.88 -16.78
C SER A 218 -14.24 2.99 -15.56
N HIS A 219 -14.29 3.54 -14.34
CA HIS A 219 -14.39 2.73 -13.12
C HIS A 219 -15.65 1.86 -13.10
N LEU A 220 -16.81 2.42 -13.49
CA LEU A 220 -18.05 1.64 -13.55
C LEU A 220 -18.03 0.63 -14.71
N LEU A 221 -17.46 1.02 -15.85
CA LEU A 221 -17.30 0.11 -17.00
C LEU A 221 -16.40 -1.08 -16.63
N TRP A 222 -15.30 -0.82 -15.93
CA TRP A 222 -14.39 -1.87 -15.45
C TRP A 222 -15.08 -2.78 -14.44
N GLN A 223 -15.81 -2.25 -13.46
CA GLN A 223 -16.56 -3.06 -12.50
C GLN A 223 -17.61 -3.95 -13.20
N ALA A 224 -18.31 -3.40 -14.19
CA ALA A 224 -19.25 -4.16 -14.99
C ALA A 224 -18.56 -5.24 -15.84
N TRP A 225 -17.43 -4.92 -16.45
CA TRP A 225 -16.61 -5.88 -17.20
C TRP A 225 -16.11 -7.05 -16.32
N VAL A 226 -15.70 -6.75 -15.08
CA VAL A 226 -15.31 -7.79 -14.11
C VAL A 226 -16.49 -8.69 -13.76
N ASP A 227 -17.67 -8.13 -13.50
CA ASP A 227 -18.90 -8.91 -13.20
C ASP A 227 -19.27 -9.82 -14.38
N GLU A 228 -19.28 -9.29 -15.58
CA GLU A 228 -19.60 -10.05 -16.81
C GLU A 228 -18.56 -11.16 -17.04
N THR A 229 -17.27 -10.85 -16.93
CA THR A 229 -16.18 -11.82 -17.12
C THR A 229 -16.25 -12.94 -16.08
N LEU A 230 -16.48 -12.58 -14.82
CA LEU A 230 -16.64 -13.55 -13.74
C LEU A 230 -17.83 -14.49 -14.00
N ARG A 231 -18.98 -13.97 -14.44
CA ARG A 231 -20.17 -14.77 -14.76
C ARG A 231 -19.91 -15.72 -15.92
N LYS A 232 -19.24 -15.27 -16.97
CA LYS A 232 -18.98 -16.06 -18.19
C LYS A 232 -17.98 -17.19 -17.95
N GLN A 233 -16.83 -16.88 -17.40
CA GLN A 233 -15.70 -17.83 -17.35
C GLN A 233 -15.27 -18.26 -15.95
N GLY A 234 -15.66 -17.55 -14.89
CA GLY A 234 -15.33 -17.89 -13.49
C GLY A 234 -13.90 -17.63 -13.08
N PHE A 235 -13.09 -16.95 -13.91
CA PHE A 235 -11.73 -16.56 -13.59
C PHE A 235 -11.41 -15.17 -14.15
N LEU A 236 -10.36 -14.56 -13.62
CA LEU A 236 -9.74 -13.35 -14.15
C LEU A 236 -8.26 -13.59 -14.38
N ILE A 237 -7.70 -12.82 -15.30
CA ILE A 237 -6.26 -12.74 -15.57
C ILE A 237 -5.86 -11.29 -15.28
N SER A 238 -4.85 -11.10 -14.41
CA SER A 238 -4.35 -9.76 -14.10
C SER A 238 -3.56 -9.19 -15.28
N LEU A 239 -3.31 -7.88 -15.26
CA LEU A 239 -2.51 -7.19 -16.26
C LEU A 239 -1.12 -7.84 -16.44
N MET A 240 -0.55 -8.42 -15.39
CA MET A 240 0.72 -9.14 -15.40
C MET A 240 0.60 -10.64 -15.80
N GLY A 241 -0.59 -11.11 -16.19
CA GLY A 241 -0.82 -12.46 -16.66
C GLY A 241 -1.13 -13.50 -15.59
N ARG A 242 -1.24 -13.12 -14.31
CA ARG A 242 -1.61 -14.04 -13.23
C ARG A 242 -3.09 -14.41 -13.33
N LYS A 243 -3.41 -15.71 -13.37
CA LYS A 243 -4.78 -16.23 -13.43
C LYS A 243 -5.29 -16.64 -12.05
N ARG A 244 -6.53 -16.24 -11.72
CA ARG A 244 -7.24 -16.67 -10.51
C ARG A 244 -8.63 -17.19 -10.84
N TRP A 245 -8.95 -18.39 -10.35
CA TRP A 245 -10.29 -18.94 -10.36
C TRP A 245 -11.08 -18.51 -9.12
N PHE A 246 -12.36 -18.20 -9.30
CA PHE A 246 -13.28 -17.84 -8.23
C PHE A 246 -14.29 -18.96 -8.05
N PHE A 247 -14.13 -19.71 -6.97
CA PHE A 247 -14.98 -20.89 -6.65
C PHE A 247 -16.24 -20.52 -5.87
N GLY A 248 -16.41 -19.26 -5.47
CA GLY A 248 -17.64 -18.75 -4.86
C GLY A 248 -18.79 -18.66 -5.86
N ARG A 249 -19.98 -18.32 -5.35
CA ARG A 249 -21.12 -18.04 -6.21
C ARG A 249 -20.81 -16.81 -7.06
N ARG A 250 -20.87 -16.93 -8.38
CA ARG A 250 -20.47 -15.90 -9.33
C ARG A 250 -21.34 -14.62 -9.27
N ASN A 251 -22.55 -14.72 -8.73
CA ASN A 251 -23.48 -13.61 -8.50
C ASN A 251 -23.46 -13.09 -7.04
N ASP A 252 -22.55 -13.57 -6.20
CA ASP A 252 -22.43 -13.12 -4.82
C ASP A 252 -21.65 -11.80 -4.75
N PRO A 253 -22.19 -10.76 -4.08
CA PRO A 253 -21.51 -9.46 -3.94
C PRO A 253 -20.14 -9.52 -3.28
N LYS A 254 -19.88 -10.52 -2.43
CA LYS A 254 -18.56 -10.72 -1.82
C LYS A 254 -17.56 -11.21 -2.86
N THR A 255 -17.94 -12.23 -3.64
CA THR A 255 -17.11 -12.77 -4.72
C THR A 255 -16.80 -11.70 -5.78
N LEU A 256 -17.77 -10.87 -6.13
CA LEU A 256 -17.56 -9.75 -7.06
C LEU A 256 -16.54 -8.74 -6.52
N ARG A 257 -16.66 -8.32 -5.25
CA ARG A 257 -15.67 -7.40 -4.64
C ARG A 257 -14.26 -7.99 -4.59
N GLU A 258 -14.15 -9.28 -4.28
CA GLU A 258 -12.86 -9.98 -4.34
C GLU A 258 -12.29 -10.02 -5.77
N ALA A 259 -13.15 -10.16 -6.78
CA ALA A 259 -12.76 -10.18 -8.18
C ALA A 259 -12.30 -8.79 -8.66
N ILE A 260 -13.03 -7.73 -8.31
CA ILE A 260 -12.63 -6.35 -8.62
C ILE A 260 -11.28 -6.01 -7.98
N ALA A 261 -11.06 -6.37 -6.72
CA ALA A 261 -9.80 -6.10 -6.02
C ALA A 261 -8.62 -6.95 -6.52
N TYR A 262 -8.91 -8.10 -7.15
CA TYR A 262 -7.88 -9.06 -7.53
C TYR A 262 -6.87 -8.50 -8.52
N ASP A 263 -7.31 -7.94 -9.65
CA ASP A 263 -6.40 -7.53 -10.72
C ASP A 263 -5.45 -6.40 -10.29
N PRO A 264 -5.89 -5.26 -9.73
CA PRO A 264 -4.98 -4.19 -9.31
C PRO A 264 -3.97 -4.65 -8.25
N GLN A 265 -4.42 -5.42 -7.25
CA GLN A 265 -3.56 -5.92 -6.18
C GLN A 265 -2.54 -6.94 -6.69
N SER A 266 -2.97 -7.84 -7.58
CA SER A 266 -2.11 -8.84 -8.18
C SER A 266 -1.10 -8.20 -9.14
N THR A 267 -1.53 -7.26 -9.96
CA THR A 267 -0.69 -6.49 -10.87
C THR A 267 0.41 -5.74 -10.11
N LEU A 268 0.04 -4.99 -9.08
CA LEU A 268 1.01 -4.28 -8.24
C LEU A 268 2.01 -5.27 -7.60
N ARG A 269 1.50 -6.37 -7.03
CA ARG A 269 2.38 -7.37 -6.41
C ARG A 269 3.36 -7.97 -7.38
N ASP A 270 2.94 -8.31 -8.58
CA ASP A 270 3.84 -8.90 -9.59
C ASP A 270 4.87 -7.89 -10.09
N ILE A 271 4.53 -6.60 -10.19
CA ILE A 271 5.49 -5.52 -10.45
C ILE A 271 6.53 -5.42 -9.34
N VAL A 272 6.10 -5.36 -8.07
CA VAL A 272 6.99 -5.30 -6.90
C VAL A 272 7.89 -6.54 -6.84
N SER A 273 7.35 -7.74 -7.09
CA SER A 273 8.12 -8.99 -7.09
C SER A 273 9.15 -9.02 -8.23
N THR A 274 8.81 -8.49 -9.40
CA THR A 274 9.73 -8.39 -10.54
C THR A 274 10.90 -7.46 -10.22
N ALA A 275 10.62 -6.30 -9.63
CA ALA A 275 11.64 -5.37 -9.16
C ALA A 275 12.55 -6.02 -8.10
N MET A 276 11.94 -6.66 -7.09
CA MET A 276 12.67 -7.35 -6.02
C MET A 276 13.60 -8.44 -6.57
N MET A 277 13.12 -9.25 -7.52
CA MET A 277 13.96 -10.28 -8.16
C MET A 277 15.12 -9.68 -8.96
N ARG A 278 14.90 -8.57 -9.67
CA ARG A 278 15.95 -7.85 -10.39
C ARG A 278 17.05 -7.37 -9.44
N ILE A 279 16.67 -6.76 -8.32
CA ILE A 279 17.60 -6.25 -7.29
C ILE A 279 18.33 -7.41 -6.64
N TRP A 280 17.63 -8.48 -6.28
CA TRP A 280 18.23 -9.69 -5.70
C TRP A 280 19.31 -10.28 -6.60
N ARG A 281 19.05 -10.40 -7.91
CA ARG A 281 20.04 -10.91 -8.88
C ARG A 281 21.28 -10.04 -8.99
N LYS A 282 21.16 -8.72 -8.80
CA LYS A 282 22.29 -7.80 -8.83
C LYS A 282 23.10 -7.80 -7.52
N ASN A 283 22.54 -8.26 -6.42
CA ASN A 283 23.19 -8.55 -5.16
C ASN A 283 24.03 -7.38 -4.56
N TYR A 284 23.53 -6.15 -4.67
CA TYR A 284 24.21 -4.96 -4.12
C TYR A 284 23.59 -4.45 -2.81
N VAL A 285 22.43 -4.98 -2.41
CA VAL A 285 21.73 -4.71 -1.15
C VAL A 285 21.18 -6.02 -0.58
N ILE A 286 20.92 -6.03 0.70
CA ILE A 286 20.23 -7.14 1.39
C ILE A 286 18.74 -6.84 1.39
N ILE A 287 17.91 -7.75 0.90
CA ILE A 287 16.46 -7.65 1.04
C ILE A 287 16.11 -8.08 2.46
N ALA A 288 15.74 -7.12 3.30
CA ALA A 288 15.49 -7.36 4.71
C ALA A 288 14.04 -7.77 4.99
N MET A 289 13.07 -7.08 4.39
CA MET A 289 11.64 -7.36 4.60
C MET A 289 10.81 -7.06 3.37
N ASP A 290 9.73 -7.83 3.20
CA ASP A 290 8.63 -7.54 2.29
C ASP A 290 7.43 -7.03 3.12
N ASP A 291 7.01 -5.81 2.87
CA ASP A 291 5.94 -5.12 3.57
C ASP A 291 4.70 -4.92 2.66
N HIS A 292 4.34 -5.93 1.87
CA HIS A 292 3.26 -5.95 0.86
C HIS A 292 3.56 -5.11 -0.39
N ASP A 293 3.33 -3.81 -0.35
CA ASP A 293 3.54 -2.87 -1.45
C ASP A 293 4.86 -2.10 -1.31
N ALA A 294 5.56 -2.33 -0.19
CA ALA A 294 6.88 -1.79 0.11
C ALA A 294 7.91 -2.91 0.32
N ILE A 295 9.16 -2.60 0.02
CA ILE A 295 10.31 -3.48 0.29
C ILE A 295 11.27 -2.71 1.19
N THR A 296 11.73 -3.36 2.26
CA THR A 296 12.80 -2.83 3.11
C THR A 296 14.11 -3.52 2.74
N PHE A 297 15.07 -2.73 2.31
CA PHE A 297 16.43 -3.15 2.00
C PHE A 297 17.38 -2.71 3.12
N MET A 298 18.49 -3.43 3.28
CA MET A 298 19.61 -3.03 4.13
C MET A 298 20.86 -2.85 3.26
N TYR A 299 21.56 -1.73 3.43
CA TYR A 299 22.71 -1.34 2.63
C TYR A 299 23.78 -0.69 3.51
N ARG A 300 25.04 -0.68 3.06
CA ARG A 300 26.13 -0.02 3.77
C ARG A 300 25.92 1.49 3.80
N GLU A 301 25.98 2.09 4.98
CA GLU A 301 25.78 3.54 5.16
C GLU A 301 26.73 4.38 4.32
N ALA A 302 28.00 3.95 4.19
CA ALA A 302 29.00 4.66 3.40
C ALA A 302 28.67 4.75 1.90
N ASP A 303 27.80 3.87 1.40
CA ASP A 303 27.45 3.76 -0.03
C ASP A 303 26.08 4.39 -0.34
N GLU A 304 25.44 5.10 0.62
CA GLU A 304 24.08 5.64 0.51
C GLU A 304 23.85 6.46 -0.78
N ASP A 305 24.78 7.38 -1.08
CA ASP A 305 24.66 8.29 -2.24
C ASP A 305 24.69 7.56 -3.60
N GLN A 306 25.19 6.33 -3.64
CA GLN A 306 25.25 5.50 -4.84
C GLN A 306 24.11 4.47 -4.87
N ILE A 307 23.88 3.82 -3.74
CA ILE A 307 22.93 2.72 -3.63
C ILE A 307 21.49 3.21 -3.80
N ILE A 308 21.10 4.33 -3.17
CA ILE A 308 19.71 4.75 -3.24
C ILE A 308 19.28 5.13 -4.67
N PRO A 309 20.05 5.93 -5.46
CA PRO A 309 19.71 6.17 -6.86
C PRO A 309 19.65 4.89 -7.72
N MET A 310 20.57 3.93 -7.51
CA MET A 310 20.54 2.63 -8.20
C MET A 310 19.28 1.85 -7.84
N LEU A 311 18.94 1.79 -6.58
CA LEU A 311 17.77 1.12 -6.05
C LEU A 311 16.48 1.71 -6.63
N MET A 312 16.35 3.04 -6.62
CA MET A 312 15.20 3.74 -7.19
C MET A 312 15.03 3.49 -8.69
N LYS A 313 16.14 3.39 -9.43
CA LYS A 313 16.11 3.02 -10.86
C LYS A 313 15.67 1.57 -11.05
N ASP A 314 16.21 0.64 -10.26
CA ASP A 314 15.93 -0.80 -10.41
C ASP A 314 14.53 -1.20 -9.95
N LEU A 315 13.91 -0.40 -9.09
CA LEU A 315 12.53 -0.60 -8.67
C LEU A 315 11.52 -0.30 -9.79
N ILE A 316 11.85 0.56 -10.76
CA ILE A 316 10.95 0.88 -11.87
C ILE A 316 10.88 -0.29 -12.84
N VAL A 317 9.70 -0.84 -12.98
CA VAL A 317 9.39 -1.91 -13.96
C VAL A 317 8.55 -1.31 -15.07
N ASP A 318 8.98 -1.49 -16.30
CA ASP A 318 8.24 -1.11 -17.50
C ASP A 318 7.20 -2.20 -17.80
N VAL A 319 5.92 -1.85 -17.70
CA VAL A 319 4.81 -2.75 -18.05
C VAL A 319 4.18 -2.25 -19.35
N PRO A 320 4.27 -3.01 -20.44
CA PRO A 320 3.67 -2.63 -21.72
C PRO A 320 2.13 -2.56 -21.60
N LEU A 321 1.54 -1.50 -22.12
CA LEU A 321 0.12 -1.31 -22.25
C LEU A 321 -0.29 -1.20 -23.72
N ALA A 322 -1.59 -1.23 -23.99
CA ALA A 322 -2.13 -0.99 -25.32
C ALA A 322 -1.63 0.34 -25.90
N HIS A 323 -1.57 0.41 -27.24
CA HIS A 323 -1.15 1.60 -28.01
C HIS A 323 0.26 2.10 -27.62
N ASN A 324 1.21 1.19 -27.38
CA ASN A 324 2.61 1.49 -27.06
C ASN A 324 2.80 2.37 -25.80
N ARG A 325 1.79 2.49 -24.93
CA ARG A 325 1.94 3.13 -23.62
C ARG A 325 2.69 2.19 -22.68
N VAL A 326 3.37 2.74 -21.71
CA VAL A 326 4.13 1.98 -20.68
C VAL A 326 3.71 2.48 -19.31
N LEU A 327 3.28 1.54 -18.47
CA LEU A 327 3.05 1.82 -17.06
C LEU A 327 4.39 1.78 -16.31
N ARG A 328 4.65 2.82 -15.51
CA ARG A 328 5.74 2.92 -14.55
C ARG A 328 5.20 3.40 -13.22
N ILE A 329 5.30 2.57 -12.18
CA ILE A 329 4.87 2.95 -10.85
C ILE A 329 6.05 3.58 -10.12
N PRO A 330 5.95 4.84 -9.65
CA PRO A 330 7.00 5.48 -8.87
C PRO A 330 7.06 4.92 -7.45
N TYR A 331 8.24 5.05 -6.83
CA TYR A 331 8.46 4.66 -5.43
C TYR A 331 8.85 5.88 -4.59
N ASP A 332 8.34 5.92 -3.37
CA ASP A 332 8.87 6.79 -2.32
C ASP A 332 9.93 5.99 -1.53
N CYS A 333 11.03 6.63 -1.16
CA CYS A 333 12.11 5.99 -0.40
C CYS A 333 12.32 6.73 0.94
N GLU A 334 12.34 5.95 2.02
CA GLU A 334 12.69 6.41 3.36
C GLU A 334 13.95 5.69 3.82
N VAL A 335 14.87 6.39 4.50
CA VAL A 335 16.13 5.85 4.99
C VAL A 335 16.30 6.08 6.49
N GLY A 336 16.92 5.13 7.20
CA GLY A 336 17.14 5.24 8.64
C GLY A 336 17.92 4.05 9.20
N TRP A 337 18.34 4.14 10.46
CA TRP A 337 19.05 3.05 11.16
C TRP A 337 18.11 2.05 11.84
N ASN A 338 16.84 2.42 12.01
CA ASN A 338 15.80 1.51 12.47
C ASN A 338 14.53 1.66 11.61
N LYS A 339 13.61 0.69 11.72
CA LYS A 339 12.37 0.63 10.91
C LYS A 339 11.26 1.54 11.43
N GLY A 340 11.41 2.19 12.58
CA GLY A 340 10.43 3.13 13.12
C GLY A 340 10.41 4.44 12.33
N HIS A 341 9.30 5.17 12.41
CA HIS A 341 9.19 6.47 11.78
C HIS A 341 10.12 7.50 12.45
N PHE A 342 10.70 8.39 11.65
CA PHE A 342 11.56 9.46 12.16
C PHE A 342 10.77 10.43 13.05
N ASP A 343 11.29 10.69 14.23
CA ASP A 343 10.87 11.76 15.13
C ASP A 343 12.13 12.37 15.77
N ALA A 344 12.31 13.66 15.62
CA ALA A 344 13.54 14.34 16.06
C ALA A 344 13.81 14.15 17.57
N ASN A 345 12.76 13.98 18.39
CA ASN A 345 12.88 13.86 19.84
C ASN A 345 12.83 12.40 20.32
N LYS A 346 11.97 11.56 19.71
CA LYS A 346 11.68 10.21 20.20
C LYS A 346 12.43 9.13 19.42
N ASN A 347 12.66 9.33 18.13
CA ASN A 347 13.33 8.37 17.26
C ASN A 347 14.15 9.08 16.15
N PRO A 348 15.27 9.75 16.50
CA PRO A 348 16.09 10.47 15.50
C PRO A 348 16.75 9.55 14.47
N ASN A 349 16.82 8.25 14.77
CA ASN A 349 17.40 7.20 13.91
C ASN A 349 16.34 6.50 13.03
N GLY A 350 15.07 6.95 13.07
CA GLY A 350 13.98 6.38 12.30
C GLY A 350 14.04 6.67 10.81
N LEU A 351 13.16 6.01 10.08
CA LEU A 351 12.99 6.19 8.64
C LEU A 351 12.48 7.60 8.33
N LYS A 352 13.23 8.34 7.52
CA LYS A 352 12.86 9.66 6.98
C LYS A 352 12.95 9.66 5.47
N SER A 353 12.14 10.48 4.81
CA SER A 353 12.16 10.62 3.35
C SER A 353 13.56 10.94 2.84
N TYR A 354 14.00 10.18 1.84
CA TYR A 354 15.26 10.44 1.15
C TYR A 354 15.07 11.59 0.15
N ASN A 355 15.59 12.76 0.49
CA ASN A 355 15.50 13.95 -0.34
C ASN A 355 16.76 14.15 -1.19
N GLY A 356 17.33 13.13 -1.77
CA GLY A 356 18.53 13.18 -2.60
C GLY A 356 19.49 14.33 -2.26
N HIS A 357 20.74 14.08 -1.99
CA HIS A 357 21.68 15.16 -1.71
C HIS A 357 21.72 16.16 -2.86
N ASP A 358 21.83 17.46 -2.49
CA ASP A 358 22.04 18.65 -3.33
C ASP A 358 22.83 18.31 -4.61
N GLU A 359 22.32 18.71 -5.76
CA GLU A 359 22.87 18.39 -7.11
C GLU A 359 24.37 18.65 -7.27
N ARG A 360 24.97 19.46 -6.41
CA ARG A 360 26.42 19.74 -6.39
C ARG A 360 27.30 18.56 -6.02
N LYS A 361 26.74 17.49 -5.38
CA LYS A 361 27.49 16.25 -5.10
C LYS A 361 27.37 15.21 -6.21
N ARG A 362 26.38 15.30 -7.10
CA ARG A 362 26.16 14.36 -8.20
C ARG A 362 27.31 14.31 -9.22
N GLN A 363 28.06 15.39 -9.38
CA GLN A 363 29.18 15.46 -10.36
C GLN A 363 30.44 14.70 -9.92
N LYS A 364 30.60 14.36 -8.64
CA LYS A 364 31.77 13.58 -8.15
C LYS A 364 31.62 12.07 -8.27
N THR A 365 30.42 11.55 -8.54
CA THR A 365 30.11 10.11 -8.40
C THR A 365 30.19 9.32 -9.70
N ALA A 366 30.31 9.97 -10.86
CA ALA A 366 30.40 9.28 -12.17
C ALA A 366 31.63 8.36 -12.34
N GLY A 367 32.69 8.57 -11.56
CA GLY A 367 33.95 7.81 -11.64
C GLY A 367 34.01 6.55 -10.74
N VAL A 368 33.03 6.29 -9.90
CA VAL A 368 33.06 5.20 -8.91
C VAL A 368 32.18 4.01 -9.32
N LEU A 369 31.21 4.23 -10.19
CA LEU A 369 30.30 3.19 -10.72
C LEU A 369 31.02 2.05 -11.45
N ASP A 370 32.12 2.35 -12.17
CA ASP A 370 32.92 1.33 -12.87
C ASP A 370 33.66 0.36 -11.93
N ARG A 371 33.89 0.72 -10.68
CA ARG A 371 34.65 -0.13 -9.72
C ARG A 371 33.77 -1.15 -8.99
N ILE A 372 32.45 -0.95 -8.95
CA ILE A 372 31.52 -1.84 -8.20
C ILE A 372 31.07 -3.00 -9.12
N ILE A 373 30.98 -2.77 -10.44
CA ILE A 373 30.49 -3.75 -11.41
C ILE A 373 31.49 -4.88 -11.68
N HIS A 374 32.75 -4.69 -11.33
CA HIS A 374 33.84 -5.64 -11.63
C HIS A 374 34.47 -6.31 -10.38
N ARG A 375 33.73 -6.53 -9.29
CA ARG A 375 34.23 -7.39 -8.21
C ARG A 375 33.88 -8.86 -8.47
N PRO A 376 34.88 -9.77 -8.53
CA PRO A 376 34.63 -11.19 -8.63
C PRO A 376 33.95 -11.71 -7.35
N ASN A 377 32.97 -12.61 -7.57
CA ASN A 377 32.30 -13.36 -6.51
C ASN A 377 33.31 -13.97 -5.54
N ARG A 378 33.19 -13.65 -4.27
CA ARG A 378 33.73 -14.44 -3.17
C ARG A 378 32.60 -14.93 -2.26
#